data_006abbff7835fb5c1c8cb4db1ee6c48a
#
_entry.id   006abbff7835fb5c1c8cb4db1ee6c48a
#
_cell.length_a   1.000
_cell.length_b   1.000
_cell.length_c   1.000
_cell.angle_alpha   90.00
_cell.angle_beta   90.00
_cell.angle_gamma   90.00
#
_symmetry.space_group_name_H-M   'P 1'
#
loop_
_entity.id
_entity.type
_entity.pdbx_description
1 polymer ?
#
loop_
_entity_poly.entity_id
_entity_poly.type
_entity_poly.pdbx_seq_one_letter_code
_entity_poly.pdbx_strand_id
1 'polypeptide(L)'
;MKAENCCIVIFGASGDLTYRKLIPALYNLYKIDRLGEDFSVLGVARTELNDESFREKMRQTLIKNEGAEGKCLEQFCSHLYYQAVNTADKADYAKLVPRLDELHDTYRTEGNTLYYLSTPPSLYGVIPECLGEHGLNKEDHGWKRLIVEKPFGYDSKTAEALDIQIHRFFEEHQIYRIDHYLGKETVQNLLVLRFSNGWFEPLWNRNFIDYIEITGAESIGVEERGGYYDGSGAMRDMFQNHLLQVLAMVAMEPPAIINANSMRDEVAKVLHCLRPLTQEDVEHNLVLGQYVAGEVDSEWVKGYLEEKGVPPYSTTETYMALRCEIENWRWAGVPFYVRTGKRLPARVTEIVIHFKTTPHPVFSQNAPENKLIIRIQPDESISMRFGLKKPGAGFEAKEVSMDFRYADLAGATVMTAYERLLLDAMKGDATLFARTDAVHAAWKFVQPILDYKAQGGRLYDYEAGTWGPTAADKLIAKSGRVWRRPSGVMKKKV
;
A
#
# COMPACT_ATOMS: atom_id res chain seq x y z
N MET A 1 2.61 -21.43 -10.29
CA MET A 1 1.31 -21.88 -10.84
C MET A 1 0.74 -20.78 -11.71
N LYS A 2 0.18 -21.10 -12.87
CA LYS A 2 -0.55 -20.16 -13.75
C LYS A 2 -1.88 -19.74 -13.10
N ALA A 3 -2.43 -18.61 -13.53
CA ALA A 3 -3.81 -18.25 -13.27
C ALA A 3 -4.78 -19.16 -14.04
N GLU A 4 -6.03 -19.17 -13.65
CA GLU A 4 -7.12 -19.78 -14.42
C GLU A 4 -7.41 -18.95 -15.67
N ASN A 5 -8.00 -19.58 -16.70
CA ASN A 5 -8.49 -18.87 -17.88
C ASN A 5 -9.57 -17.86 -17.46
N CYS A 6 -9.45 -16.61 -17.90
CA CYS A 6 -10.41 -15.58 -17.52
C CYS A 6 -10.43 -14.41 -18.50
N CYS A 7 -11.53 -13.66 -18.49
CA CYS A 7 -11.63 -12.35 -19.11
C CYS A 7 -11.31 -11.25 -18.06
N ILE A 8 -10.35 -10.39 -18.35
CA ILE A 8 -9.96 -9.28 -17.49
C ILE A 8 -10.58 -8.00 -18.04
N VAL A 9 -11.54 -7.43 -17.33
CA VAL A 9 -12.28 -6.22 -17.73
C VAL A 9 -11.72 -5.02 -16.96
N ILE A 10 -11.12 -4.07 -17.68
CA ILE A 10 -10.53 -2.87 -17.06
C ILE A 10 -11.41 -1.66 -17.32
N PHE A 11 -12.18 -1.24 -16.31
CA PHE A 11 -12.89 0.04 -16.34
C PHE A 11 -11.92 1.20 -16.17
N GLY A 12 -12.04 2.22 -17.02
CA GLY A 12 -11.07 3.31 -17.07
C GLY A 12 -9.84 2.98 -17.94
N ALA A 13 -10.02 2.13 -18.94
CA ALA A 13 -8.95 1.63 -19.80
C ALA A 13 -8.18 2.71 -20.59
N SER A 14 -8.74 3.91 -20.75
CA SER A 14 -8.05 5.06 -21.34
C SER A 14 -7.32 5.94 -20.33
N GLY A 15 -7.21 5.50 -19.06
CA GLY A 15 -6.57 6.23 -17.97
C GLY A 15 -5.09 5.90 -17.75
N ASP A 16 -4.38 6.78 -17.06
CA ASP A 16 -2.94 6.70 -16.78
C ASP A 16 -2.53 5.38 -16.08
N LEU A 17 -3.31 4.92 -15.11
CA LEU A 17 -3.02 3.68 -14.36
C LEU A 17 -2.98 2.46 -15.29
N THR A 18 -3.92 2.37 -16.24
CA THR A 18 -3.97 1.29 -17.21
C THR A 18 -2.70 1.26 -18.07
N TYR A 19 -2.29 2.41 -18.60
CA TYR A 19 -1.10 2.51 -19.45
C TYR A 19 0.19 2.26 -18.70
N ARG A 20 0.33 2.83 -17.50
CA ARG A 20 1.60 2.81 -16.77
C ARG A 20 1.80 1.60 -15.88
N LYS A 21 0.72 0.92 -15.48
CA LYS A 21 0.79 -0.15 -14.49
C LYS A 21 0.10 -1.44 -14.92
N LEU A 22 -1.18 -1.38 -15.31
CA LEU A 22 -1.95 -2.61 -15.48
C LEU A 22 -1.54 -3.40 -16.73
N ILE A 23 -1.47 -2.74 -17.88
CA ILE A 23 -1.06 -3.42 -19.13
C ILE A 23 0.40 -3.89 -19.06
N PRO A 24 1.37 -3.11 -18.56
CA PRO A 24 2.72 -3.61 -18.32
C PRO A 24 2.78 -4.81 -17.37
N ALA A 25 2.00 -4.78 -16.28
CA ALA A 25 1.96 -5.90 -15.34
C ALA A 25 1.40 -7.18 -15.99
N LEU A 26 0.30 -7.07 -16.74
CA LEU A 26 -0.26 -8.20 -17.48
C LEU A 26 0.71 -8.73 -18.55
N TYR A 27 1.39 -7.86 -19.27
CA TYR A 27 2.41 -8.25 -20.25
C TYR A 27 3.59 -8.97 -19.59
N ASN A 28 4.05 -8.50 -18.44
CA ASN A 28 5.13 -9.14 -17.70
C ASN A 28 4.69 -10.53 -17.18
N LEU A 29 3.46 -10.66 -16.65
CA LEU A 29 2.88 -11.96 -16.27
C LEU A 29 2.77 -12.92 -17.47
N TYR A 30 2.41 -12.38 -18.64
CA TYR A 30 2.39 -13.16 -19.89
C TYR A 30 3.78 -13.68 -20.26
N LYS A 31 4.80 -12.82 -20.26
CA LYS A 31 6.20 -13.20 -20.58
C LYS A 31 6.74 -14.34 -19.71
N ILE A 32 6.37 -14.35 -18.43
CA ILE A 32 6.83 -15.37 -17.47
C ILE A 32 5.87 -16.54 -17.32
N ASP A 33 4.92 -16.68 -18.25
CA ASP A 33 3.96 -17.78 -18.32
C ASP A 33 3.13 -17.96 -17.02
N ARG A 34 2.60 -16.84 -16.50
CA ARG A 34 1.77 -16.81 -15.27
C ARG A 34 0.29 -16.59 -15.55
N LEU A 35 -0.09 -16.08 -16.71
CA LEU A 35 -1.49 -15.98 -17.13
C LEU A 35 -2.02 -17.37 -17.52
N GLY A 36 -3.35 -17.51 -17.58
CA GLY A 36 -4.01 -18.70 -18.16
C GLY A 36 -3.58 -18.94 -19.60
N GLU A 37 -3.79 -20.13 -20.11
CA GLU A 37 -3.47 -20.43 -21.52
C GLU A 37 -4.36 -19.63 -22.46
N ASP A 38 -5.64 -19.52 -22.10
CA ASP A 38 -6.65 -18.74 -22.79
C ASP A 38 -7.09 -17.57 -21.88
N PHE A 39 -6.81 -16.35 -22.27
CA PHE A 39 -7.25 -15.16 -21.57
C PHE A 39 -7.59 -14.04 -22.56
N SER A 40 -8.42 -13.10 -22.12
CA SER A 40 -8.66 -11.83 -22.83
C SER A 40 -8.61 -10.63 -21.90
N VAL A 41 -8.29 -9.47 -22.44
CA VAL A 41 -8.31 -8.19 -21.72
C VAL A 41 -9.27 -7.27 -22.44
N LEU A 42 -10.39 -6.91 -21.81
CA LEU A 42 -11.38 -5.99 -22.32
C LEU A 42 -11.22 -4.62 -21.66
N GLY A 43 -10.71 -3.64 -22.39
CA GLY A 43 -10.69 -2.26 -21.97
C GLY A 43 -12.07 -1.61 -22.11
N VAL A 44 -12.53 -0.96 -21.03
CA VAL A 44 -13.84 -0.28 -20.98
C VAL A 44 -13.63 1.17 -20.54
N ALA A 45 -14.04 2.13 -21.37
CA ALA A 45 -14.06 3.55 -21.02
C ALA A 45 -14.97 4.36 -21.98
N ARG A 46 -15.17 5.64 -21.64
CA ARG A 46 -16.00 6.57 -22.46
C ARG A 46 -15.37 7.00 -23.78
N THR A 47 -14.05 6.85 -23.88
CA THR A 47 -13.32 7.25 -25.09
C THR A 47 -13.73 6.35 -26.27
N GLU A 48 -14.09 6.94 -27.39
CA GLU A 48 -14.43 6.20 -28.60
C GLU A 48 -13.17 5.59 -29.22
N LEU A 49 -12.96 4.31 -28.99
CA LEU A 49 -11.91 3.48 -29.57
C LEU A 49 -12.55 2.15 -30.04
N ASN A 50 -11.86 1.49 -30.97
CA ASN A 50 -12.11 0.10 -31.33
C ASN A 50 -10.94 -0.80 -30.91
N ASP A 51 -11.06 -2.10 -31.12
CA ASP A 51 -10.03 -3.08 -30.74
C ASP A 51 -8.67 -2.74 -31.34
N GLU A 52 -8.63 -2.36 -32.61
CA GLU A 52 -7.38 -2.08 -33.34
C GLU A 52 -6.68 -0.83 -32.79
N SER A 53 -7.41 0.27 -32.61
CA SER A 53 -6.87 1.51 -32.06
C SER A 53 -6.44 1.37 -30.60
N PHE A 54 -7.14 0.53 -29.82
CA PHE A 54 -6.74 0.22 -28.45
C PHE A 54 -5.46 -0.64 -28.42
N ARG A 55 -5.40 -1.69 -29.24
CA ARG A 55 -4.19 -2.54 -29.41
C ARG A 55 -2.97 -1.71 -29.77
N GLU A 56 -3.10 -0.81 -30.73
CA GLU A 56 -1.98 0.03 -31.14
C GLU A 56 -1.50 0.95 -30.02
N LYS A 57 -2.40 1.59 -29.29
CA LYS A 57 -2.03 2.41 -28.11
C LYS A 57 -1.30 1.59 -27.05
N MET A 58 -1.77 0.37 -26.75
CA MET A 58 -1.12 -0.51 -25.78
C MET A 58 0.24 -1.00 -26.26
N ARG A 59 0.36 -1.33 -27.56
CA ARG A 59 1.63 -1.70 -28.19
C ARG A 59 2.67 -0.59 -28.01
N GLN A 60 2.31 0.65 -28.36
CA GLN A 60 3.22 1.80 -28.21
C GLN A 60 3.62 2.03 -26.75
N THR A 61 2.69 1.82 -25.84
CA THR A 61 2.95 1.93 -24.41
C THR A 61 3.96 0.86 -23.94
N LEU A 62 3.80 -0.39 -24.35
CA LEU A 62 4.69 -1.48 -24.00
C LEU A 62 6.08 -1.32 -24.62
N ILE A 63 6.17 -0.85 -25.86
CA ILE A 63 7.45 -0.52 -26.50
C ILE A 63 8.17 0.56 -25.68
N LYS A 64 7.47 1.64 -25.34
CA LYS A 64 8.04 2.79 -24.63
C LYS A 64 8.48 2.45 -23.19
N ASN A 65 7.65 1.74 -22.45
CA ASN A 65 7.84 1.55 -21.02
C ASN A 65 8.62 0.28 -20.68
N GLU A 66 8.47 -0.79 -21.48
CA GLU A 66 9.03 -2.11 -21.21
C GLU A 66 10.09 -2.53 -22.26
N GLY A 67 10.34 -1.69 -23.26
CA GLY A 67 11.19 -2.09 -24.38
C GLY A 67 10.67 -3.34 -25.10
N ALA A 68 9.35 -3.55 -25.10
CA ALA A 68 8.74 -4.74 -25.65
C ALA A 68 8.86 -4.79 -27.16
N GLU A 69 9.20 -5.98 -27.71
CA GLU A 69 9.36 -6.15 -29.16
C GLU A 69 9.09 -7.61 -29.59
N GLY A 70 8.96 -7.80 -30.89
CA GLY A 70 8.90 -9.11 -31.51
C GLY A 70 7.58 -9.85 -31.31
N LYS A 71 7.62 -11.17 -31.56
CA LYS A 71 6.43 -12.04 -31.61
C LYS A 71 5.64 -12.06 -30.30
N CYS A 72 6.33 -11.99 -29.16
CA CYS A 72 5.68 -12.02 -27.84
C CYS A 72 4.75 -10.81 -27.63
N LEU A 73 5.20 -9.60 -28.04
CA LEU A 73 4.39 -8.39 -28.02
C LEU A 73 3.12 -8.52 -28.88
N GLU A 74 3.29 -9.00 -30.13
CA GLU A 74 2.18 -9.14 -31.06
C GLU A 74 1.14 -10.15 -30.57
N GLN A 75 1.59 -11.28 -30.04
CA GLN A 75 0.72 -12.27 -29.47
C GLN A 75 -0.04 -11.74 -28.25
N PHE A 76 0.63 -11.05 -27.32
CA PHE A 76 -0.05 -10.42 -26.18
C PHE A 76 -1.09 -9.39 -26.65
N CYS A 77 -0.73 -8.51 -27.60
CA CYS A 77 -1.64 -7.50 -28.12
C CYS A 77 -2.88 -8.11 -28.81
N SER A 78 -2.80 -9.31 -29.38
CA SER A 78 -3.96 -9.96 -29.98
C SER A 78 -5.05 -10.36 -28.98
N HIS A 79 -4.72 -10.46 -27.67
CA HIS A 79 -5.66 -10.70 -26.59
C HIS A 79 -6.35 -9.44 -26.05
N LEU A 80 -6.01 -8.24 -26.58
CA LEU A 80 -6.57 -6.98 -26.11
C LEU A 80 -7.78 -6.57 -26.95
N TYR A 81 -8.86 -6.21 -26.27
CA TYR A 81 -10.14 -5.81 -26.84
C TYR A 81 -10.62 -4.51 -26.20
N TYR A 82 -11.57 -3.85 -26.82
CA TYR A 82 -12.10 -2.58 -26.31
C TYR A 82 -13.60 -2.44 -26.55
N GLN A 83 -14.31 -1.92 -25.56
CA GLN A 83 -15.71 -1.53 -25.67
C GLN A 83 -15.92 -0.12 -25.13
N ALA A 84 -16.38 0.79 -25.99
CA ALA A 84 -16.78 2.11 -25.54
C ALA A 84 -18.09 2.03 -24.75
N VAL A 85 -18.03 2.46 -23.49
CA VAL A 85 -19.15 2.47 -22.55
C VAL A 85 -19.11 3.73 -21.71
N ASN A 86 -20.22 4.43 -21.61
CA ASN A 86 -20.38 5.47 -20.60
C ASN A 86 -20.59 4.81 -19.22
N THR A 87 -19.52 4.73 -18.45
CA THR A 87 -19.50 4.02 -17.15
C THR A 87 -20.43 4.61 -16.09
N ALA A 88 -21.02 5.79 -16.33
CA ALA A 88 -22.04 6.39 -15.47
C ALA A 88 -23.48 6.14 -15.97
N ASP A 89 -23.64 5.57 -17.16
CA ASP A 89 -24.96 5.28 -17.78
C ASP A 89 -25.27 3.78 -17.68
N LYS A 90 -26.26 3.43 -16.89
CA LYS A 90 -26.69 2.05 -16.68
C LYS A 90 -27.08 1.34 -17.98
N ALA A 91 -27.75 2.04 -18.91
CA ALA A 91 -28.21 1.45 -20.17
C ALA A 91 -27.04 1.01 -21.07
N ASP A 92 -25.91 1.68 -20.99
CA ASP A 92 -24.74 1.38 -21.81
C ASP A 92 -24.07 0.03 -21.45
N TYR A 93 -24.31 -0.49 -20.22
CA TYR A 93 -23.77 -1.79 -19.80
C TYR A 93 -24.38 -2.98 -20.55
N ALA A 94 -25.55 -2.79 -21.15
CA ALA A 94 -26.12 -3.80 -22.04
C ALA A 94 -25.19 -4.20 -23.21
N LYS A 95 -24.25 -3.31 -23.61
CA LYS A 95 -23.24 -3.58 -24.64
C LYS A 95 -22.18 -4.60 -24.15
N LEU A 96 -21.97 -4.70 -22.83
CA LEU A 96 -20.95 -5.60 -22.27
C LEU A 96 -21.39 -7.05 -22.28
N VAL A 97 -22.69 -7.34 -22.17
CA VAL A 97 -23.21 -8.71 -22.10
C VAL A 97 -22.79 -9.52 -23.35
N PRO A 98 -23.20 -9.14 -24.58
CA PRO A 98 -22.85 -9.92 -25.77
C PRO A 98 -21.32 -9.89 -26.04
N ARG A 99 -20.63 -8.82 -25.64
CA ARG A 99 -19.18 -8.72 -25.81
C ARG A 99 -18.42 -9.69 -24.91
N LEU A 100 -18.85 -9.84 -23.66
CA LEU A 100 -18.29 -10.80 -22.74
C LEU A 100 -18.60 -12.23 -23.16
N ASP A 101 -19.81 -12.52 -23.59
CA ASP A 101 -20.19 -13.85 -24.11
C ASP A 101 -19.28 -14.25 -25.28
N GLU A 102 -19.09 -13.37 -26.27
CA GLU A 102 -18.17 -13.60 -27.39
C GLU A 102 -16.73 -13.93 -26.93
N LEU A 103 -16.21 -13.15 -25.94
CA LEU A 103 -14.85 -13.36 -25.42
C LEU A 103 -14.74 -14.63 -24.59
N HIS A 104 -15.76 -14.97 -23.80
CA HIS A 104 -15.81 -16.20 -23.02
C HIS A 104 -15.79 -17.43 -23.94
N ASP A 105 -16.57 -17.41 -25.03
CA ASP A 105 -16.59 -18.49 -26.01
C ASP A 105 -15.27 -18.61 -26.77
N THR A 106 -14.71 -17.46 -27.21
CA THR A 106 -13.45 -17.42 -27.98
C THR A 106 -12.27 -17.96 -27.18
N TYR A 107 -12.18 -17.59 -25.90
CA TYR A 107 -11.05 -17.90 -25.02
C TYR A 107 -11.35 -18.98 -23.98
N ARG A 108 -12.48 -19.69 -24.10
CA ARG A 108 -12.86 -20.80 -23.21
C ARG A 108 -12.61 -20.50 -21.73
N THR A 109 -13.05 -19.31 -21.31
CA THR A 109 -12.83 -18.83 -19.94
C THR A 109 -13.90 -19.29 -18.96
N GLU A 110 -14.85 -20.10 -19.39
CA GLU A 110 -15.93 -20.69 -18.57
C GLU A 110 -16.73 -19.65 -17.76
N GLY A 111 -16.78 -18.42 -18.27
CA GLY A 111 -17.43 -17.30 -17.60
C GLY A 111 -16.59 -16.59 -16.52
N ASN A 112 -15.37 -17.05 -16.25
CA ASN A 112 -14.49 -16.42 -15.27
C ASN A 112 -14.16 -14.98 -15.66
N THR A 113 -14.51 -14.01 -14.80
CA THR A 113 -14.32 -12.58 -15.09
C THR A 113 -13.70 -11.84 -13.92
N LEU A 114 -12.61 -11.14 -14.20
CA LEU A 114 -11.96 -10.21 -13.26
C LEU A 114 -12.27 -8.78 -13.68
N TYR A 115 -13.08 -8.07 -12.91
CA TYR A 115 -13.38 -6.65 -13.09
C TYR A 115 -12.37 -5.80 -12.33
N TYR A 116 -11.73 -4.85 -12.98
CA TYR A 116 -10.77 -3.92 -12.38
C TYR A 116 -11.29 -2.48 -12.49
N LEU A 117 -11.49 -1.80 -11.35
CA LEU A 117 -11.94 -0.42 -11.29
C LEU A 117 -10.74 0.56 -11.31
N SER A 118 -10.22 0.84 -12.52
CA SER A 118 -9.21 1.88 -12.77
C SER A 118 -9.85 3.23 -13.05
N THR A 119 -10.84 3.61 -12.23
CA THR A 119 -11.70 4.78 -12.41
C THR A 119 -11.60 5.75 -11.23
N PRO A 120 -12.12 6.98 -11.35
CA PRO A 120 -12.30 7.85 -10.19
C PRO A 120 -13.18 7.20 -9.11
N PRO A 121 -12.92 7.49 -7.82
CA PRO A 121 -13.65 6.89 -6.69
C PRO A 121 -15.18 7.09 -6.72
N SER A 122 -15.64 8.16 -7.36
CA SER A 122 -17.08 8.40 -7.55
C SER A 122 -17.82 7.31 -8.34
N LEU A 123 -17.08 6.45 -9.04
CA LEU A 123 -17.65 5.34 -9.82
C LEU A 123 -17.55 3.98 -9.10
N TYR A 124 -16.92 3.89 -7.93
CA TYR A 124 -16.72 2.62 -7.23
C TYR A 124 -18.00 1.96 -6.74
N GLY A 125 -19.06 2.73 -6.51
CA GLY A 125 -20.38 2.18 -6.22
C GLY A 125 -21.25 2.00 -7.47
N VAL A 126 -21.09 2.90 -8.46
CA VAL A 126 -21.92 2.92 -9.69
C VAL A 126 -21.63 1.71 -10.57
N ILE A 127 -20.36 1.38 -10.79
CA ILE A 127 -19.97 0.26 -11.68
C ILE A 127 -20.48 -1.09 -11.14
N PRO A 128 -20.29 -1.45 -9.85
CA PRO A 128 -20.85 -2.68 -9.30
C PRO A 128 -22.38 -2.75 -9.39
N GLU A 129 -23.08 -1.64 -9.15
CA GLU A 129 -24.52 -1.55 -9.32
C GLU A 129 -24.93 -1.86 -10.77
N CYS A 130 -24.30 -1.22 -11.75
CA CYS A 130 -24.59 -1.46 -13.16
C CYS A 130 -24.27 -2.90 -13.60
N LEU A 131 -23.17 -3.47 -13.13
CA LEU A 131 -22.83 -4.89 -13.37
C LEU A 131 -23.88 -5.82 -12.80
N GLY A 132 -24.31 -5.55 -11.56
CA GLY A 132 -25.33 -6.35 -10.88
C GLY A 132 -26.70 -6.31 -11.55
N GLU A 133 -27.15 -5.13 -12.00
CA GLU A 133 -28.42 -4.96 -12.72
C GLU A 133 -28.44 -5.75 -14.05
N HIS A 134 -27.28 -5.96 -14.69
CA HIS A 134 -27.16 -6.76 -15.90
C HIS A 134 -26.76 -8.22 -15.65
N GLY A 135 -26.73 -8.65 -14.37
CA GLY A 135 -26.41 -10.04 -14.01
C GLY A 135 -24.94 -10.44 -14.19
N LEU A 136 -24.05 -9.46 -14.44
CA LEU A 136 -22.62 -9.69 -14.70
C LEU A 136 -21.80 -9.97 -13.42
N ASN A 137 -22.42 -9.89 -12.25
CA ASN A 137 -21.85 -10.27 -10.95
C ASN A 137 -22.15 -11.70 -10.52
N LYS A 138 -23.05 -12.42 -11.24
CA LYS A 138 -23.52 -13.75 -10.85
C LYS A 138 -22.50 -14.82 -11.17
N GLU A 139 -22.28 -15.72 -10.23
CA GLU A 139 -21.33 -16.85 -10.35
C GLU A 139 -22.00 -18.17 -10.81
N ASP A 140 -23.13 -18.05 -11.51
CA ASP A 140 -23.83 -19.20 -12.08
C ASP A 140 -22.96 -19.93 -13.12
N HIS A 141 -22.10 -19.18 -13.81
CA HIS A 141 -21.10 -19.64 -14.74
C HIS A 141 -19.77 -18.94 -14.45
N GLY A 142 -18.81 -19.69 -13.89
CA GLY A 142 -17.50 -19.16 -13.52
C GLY A 142 -17.53 -18.08 -12.41
N TRP A 143 -16.39 -17.83 -11.84
CA TRP A 143 -16.24 -16.84 -10.78
C TRP A 143 -16.27 -15.40 -11.33
N LYS A 144 -16.74 -14.47 -10.50
CA LYS A 144 -16.73 -13.02 -10.76
C LYS A 144 -15.99 -12.32 -9.64
N ARG A 145 -14.90 -11.63 -9.93
CA ARG A 145 -14.08 -10.94 -8.95
C ARG A 145 -13.96 -9.46 -9.29
N LEU A 146 -14.03 -8.61 -8.30
CA LEU A 146 -14.03 -7.15 -8.42
C LEU A 146 -12.82 -6.57 -7.70
N ILE A 147 -11.88 -6.02 -8.44
CA ILE A 147 -10.75 -5.26 -7.87
C ILE A 147 -11.15 -3.80 -7.74
N VAL A 148 -11.00 -3.26 -6.53
CA VAL A 148 -11.26 -1.86 -6.21
C VAL A 148 -9.96 -1.20 -5.74
N GLU A 149 -9.65 -0.05 -6.35
CA GLU A 149 -8.50 0.79 -5.97
C GLU A 149 -8.82 1.69 -4.77
N LYS A 150 -7.78 2.14 -4.07
CA LYS A 150 -7.95 3.19 -3.06
C LYS A 150 -8.37 4.54 -3.70
N PRO A 151 -9.08 5.40 -2.96
CA PRO A 151 -9.49 5.31 -1.57
C PRO A 151 -10.80 4.55 -1.36
N PHE A 152 -10.94 3.87 -0.21
CA PHE A 152 -12.18 3.23 0.22
C PHE A 152 -12.93 4.16 1.16
N GLY A 153 -13.58 5.20 0.60
CA GLY A 153 -14.15 6.31 1.33
C GLY A 153 -13.13 7.41 1.70
N TYR A 154 -13.61 8.47 2.31
CA TYR A 154 -12.82 9.63 2.78
C TYR A 154 -12.88 9.82 4.30
N ASP A 155 -13.81 9.12 4.95
CA ASP A 155 -14.05 9.06 6.38
C ASP A 155 -14.83 7.76 6.70
N SER A 156 -15.10 7.52 7.98
CA SER A 156 -15.80 6.32 8.42
C SER A 156 -17.20 6.20 7.77
N LYS A 157 -17.93 7.31 7.65
CA LYS A 157 -19.30 7.33 7.12
C LYS A 157 -19.34 7.04 5.62
N THR A 158 -18.46 7.65 4.85
CA THR A 158 -18.41 7.44 3.40
C THR A 158 -17.84 6.08 3.03
N ALA A 159 -16.94 5.53 3.85
CA ALA A 159 -16.45 4.15 3.70
C ALA A 159 -17.56 3.13 3.91
N GLU A 160 -18.36 3.29 4.97
CA GLU A 160 -19.52 2.45 5.24
C GLU A 160 -20.58 2.55 4.12
N ALA A 161 -20.87 3.76 3.64
CA ALA A 161 -21.83 3.98 2.55
C ALA A 161 -21.37 3.30 1.25
N LEU A 162 -20.09 3.42 0.90
CA LEU A 162 -19.51 2.75 -0.28
C LEU A 162 -19.59 1.23 -0.15
N ASP A 163 -19.26 0.72 1.03
CA ASP A 163 -19.27 -0.70 1.31
C ASP A 163 -20.69 -1.29 1.18
N ILE A 164 -21.69 -0.65 1.79
CA ILE A 164 -23.10 -1.02 1.65
C ILE A 164 -23.52 -1.02 0.17
N GLN A 165 -23.07 -0.04 -0.61
CA GLN A 165 -23.42 0.07 -2.03
C GLN A 165 -22.83 -1.09 -2.85
N ILE A 166 -21.58 -1.44 -2.62
CA ILE A 166 -20.92 -2.56 -3.33
C ILE A 166 -21.56 -3.90 -2.91
N HIS A 167 -21.77 -4.10 -1.61
CA HIS A 167 -22.32 -5.36 -1.08
C HIS A 167 -23.79 -5.64 -1.44
N ARG A 168 -24.50 -4.69 -2.04
CA ARG A 168 -25.82 -4.97 -2.64
C ARG A 168 -25.73 -5.93 -3.84
N PHE A 169 -24.57 -6.01 -4.48
CA PHE A 169 -24.39 -6.73 -5.73
C PHE A 169 -23.24 -7.76 -5.69
N PHE A 170 -22.21 -7.52 -4.90
CA PHE A 170 -21.03 -8.40 -4.79
C PHE A 170 -20.84 -8.86 -3.34
N GLU A 171 -20.59 -10.14 -3.15
CA GLU A 171 -20.24 -10.70 -1.85
C GLU A 171 -18.78 -10.40 -1.49
N GLU A 172 -18.42 -10.39 -0.21
CA GLU A 172 -17.05 -10.06 0.24
C GLU A 172 -15.97 -10.96 -0.39
N HIS A 173 -16.26 -12.23 -0.68
CA HIS A 173 -15.31 -13.13 -1.33
C HIS A 173 -15.01 -12.77 -2.79
N GLN A 174 -15.89 -11.99 -3.43
CA GLN A 174 -15.72 -11.46 -4.78
C GLN A 174 -14.93 -10.14 -4.81
N ILE A 175 -14.75 -9.46 -3.66
CA ILE A 175 -14.19 -8.10 -3.58
C ILE A 175 -12.71 -8.14 -3.17
N TYR A 176 -11.86 -7.52 -3.99
CA TYR A 176 -10.41 -7.44 -3.84
C TYR A 176 -9.98 -5.98 -3.71
N ARG A 177 -9.91 -5.46 -2.48
CA ARG A 177 -9.50 -4.06 -2.20
C ARG A 177 -7.99 -3.95 -2.20
N ILE A 178 -7.43 -3.26 -3.20
CA ILE A 178 -5.98 -3.14 -3.36
C ILE A 178 -5.36 -2.21 -2.33
N ASP A 179 -4.38 -2.75 -1.62
CA ASP A 179 -3.30 -1.98 -1.01
C ASP A 179 -1.96 -2.47 -1.58
N HIS A 180 -1.34 -1.67 -2.44
CA HIS A 180 -0.12 -2.06 -3.14
C HIS A 180 1.10 -2.25 -2.21
N TYR A 181 1.03 -1.82 -0.93
CA TYR A 181 2.06 -2.14 0.06
C TYR A 181 2.01 -3.60 0.48
N LEU A 182 0.82 -4.19 0.59
CA LEU A 182 0.68 -5.63 0.89
C LEU A 182 1.24 -6.51 -0.23
N GLY A 183 1.20 -6.04 -1.48
CA GLY A 183 1.79 -6.73 -2.63
C GLY A 183 3.32 -6.72 -2.69
N LYS A 184 4.01 -5.99 -1.77
CA LYS A 184 5.49 -5.94 -1.77
C LYS A 184 6.09 -7.16 -1.11
N GLU A 185 7.13 -7.72 -1.73
CA GLU A 185 7.83 -8.91 -1.23
C GLU A 185 8.32 -8.76 0.22
N THR A 186 8.84 -7.58 0.58
CA THR A 186 9.35 -7.33 1.94
C THR A 186 8.26 -7.34 3.00
N VAL A 187 7.04 -6.89 2.66
CA VAL A 187 5.89 -6.96 3.58
C VAL A 187 5.47 -8.42 3.78
N GLN A 188 5.42 -9.20 2.72
CA GLN A 188 5.14 -10.64 2.80
C GLN A 188 6.24 -11.38 3.55
N ASN A 189 7.51 -11.02 3.30
CA ASN A 189 8.63 -11.63 3.99
C ASN A 189 8.63 -11.38 5.50
N LEU A 190 8.01 -10.30 5.98
CA LEU A 190 7.83 -10.09 7.41
C LEU A 190 7.12 -11.28 8.08
N LEU A 191 6.15 -11.87 7.40
CA LEU A 191 5.43 -13.06 7.89
C LEU A 191 6.35 -14.29 7.91
N VAL A 192 7.11 -14.50 6.83
CA VAL A 192 8.08 -15.60 6.76
C VAL A 192 9.17 -15.42 7.80
N LEU A 193 9.71 -14.20 7.95
CA LEU A 193 10.71 -13.87 8.96
C LEU A 193 10.22 -14.22 10.38
N ARG A 194 8.99 -13.86 10.71
CA ARG A 194 8.41 -14.10 12.04
C ARG A 194 8.04 -15.57 12.24
N PHE A 195 7.28 -16.14 11.31
CA PHE A 195 6.56 -17.40 11.56
C PHE A 195 7.31 -18.65 11.12
N SER A 196 8.37 -18.54 10.31
CA SER A 196 9.23 -19.67 9.95
C SER A 196 10.52 -19.76 10.78
N ASN A 197 10.81 -18.75 11.61
CA ASN A 197 12.03 -18.70 12.42
C ASN A 197 11.68 -18.75 13.92
N GLY A 198 11.85 -19.90 14.57
CA GLY A 198 11.46 -20.16 15.95
C GLY A 198 12.13 -19.29 17.03
N TRP A 199 13.09 -18.45 16.68
CA TRP A 199 13.75 -17.52 17.61
C TRP A 199 13.22 -16.09 17.52
N PHE A 200 12.54 -15.67 16.43
CA PHE A 200 11.95 -14.34 16.35
C PHE A 200 10.63 -14.23 17.12
N GLU A 201 9.69 -15.12 16.90
CA GLU A 201 8.34 -15.01 17.43
C GLU A 201 8.28 -14.98 18.98
N PRO A 202 9.09 -15.76 19.73
CA PRO A 202 9.15 -15.63 21.18
C PRO A 202 9.59 -14.25 21.68
N LEU A 203 10.36 -13.51 20.89
CA LEU A 203 10.81 -12.16 21.21
C LEU A 203 9.83 -11.07 20.73
N TRP A 204 8.82 -11.43 19.93
CA TRP A 204 7.92 -10.48 19.25
C TRP A 204 6.73 -10.06 20.11
N ASN A 205 7.02 -9.49 21.28
CA ASN A 205 6.01 -9.10 22.25
C ASN A 205 6.53 -8.04 23.24
N ARG A 206 5.61 -7.51 24.07
CA ARG A 206 5.86 -6.50 25.11
C ARG A 206 6.97 -6.81 26.12
N ASN A 207 7.35 -8.08 26.28
CA ASN A 207 8.40 -8.44 27.24
C ASN A 207 9.79 -8.07 26.71
N PHE A 208 9.99 -8.10 25.39
CA PHE A 208 11.28 -7.90 24.74
C PHE A 208 11.34 -6.64 23.89
N ILE A 209 10.22 -6.18 23.31
CA ILE A 209 10.16 -5.00 22.47
C ILE A 209 9.87 -3.76 23.33
N ASP A 210 10.68 -2.72 23.14
CA ASP A 210 10.53 -1.42 23.81
C ASP A 210 9.56 -0.52 23.06
N TYR A 211 9.77 -0.36 21.74
CA TYR A 211 8.88 0.41 20.86
C TYR A 211 9.10 0.03 19.40
N ILE A 212 8.18 0.46 18.55
CA ILE A 212 8.24 0.25 17.11
C ILE A 212 8.11 1.58 16.38
N GLU A 213 8.97 1.80 15.37
CA GLU A 213 8.84 2.92 14.45
C GLU A 213 8.42 2.42 13.06
N ILE A 214 7.48 3.13 12.43
CA ILE A 214 7.10 2.93 11.04
C ILE A 214 7.23 4.28 10.34
N THR A 215 8.11 4.37 9.36
CA THR A 215 8.35 5.60 8.60
C THR A 215 8.03 5.38 7.13
N GLY A 216 7.13 6.22 6.58
CA GLY A 216 6.84 6.31 5.14
C GLY A 216 7.24 7.68 4.62
N ALA A 217 8.49 7.86 4.19
CA ALA A 217 9.03 9.13 3.74
C ALA A 217 9.10 9.23 2.22
N GLU A 218 8.69 10.36 1.67
CA GLU A 218 8.79 10.71 0.25
C GLU A 218 9.63 11.98 0.08
N SER A 219 10.62 11.94 -0.84
CA SER A 219 11.46 13.11 -1.14
C SER A 219 10.82 14.07 -2.16
N ILE A 220 9.82 13.60 -2.90
CA ILE A 220 9.07 14.41 -3.86
C ILE A 220 7.94 15.18 -3.19
N GLY A 221 7.51 16.30 -3.80
CA GLY A 221 6.33 17.08 -3.42
C GLY A 221 5.04 16.52 -4.00
N VAL A 222 4.03 17.38 -4.09
CA VAL A 222 2.76 17.04 -4.76
C VAL A 222 2.78 17.31 -6.26
N GLU A 223 3.67 18.19 -6.71
CA GLU A 223 3.93 18.54 -8.10
C GLU A 223 2.65 18.86 -8.88
N GLU A 224 2.41 18.19 -10.02
CA GLU A 224 1.20 18.39 -10.84
C GLU A 224 -0.10 17.84 -10.22
N ARG A 225 -0.01 17.15 -9.08
CA ARG A 225 -1.13 16.52 -8.39
C ARG A 225 -1.64 17.30 -7.18
N GLY A 226 -1.24 18.57 -7.02
CA GLY A 226 -1.61 19.39 -5.86
C GLY A 226 -3.11 19.42 -5.60
N GLY A 227 -3.95 19.67 -6.61
CA GLY A 227 -5.40 19.70 -6.45
C GLY A 227 -6.02 18.36 -6.02
N TYR A 228 -5.47 17.23 -6.46
CA TYR A 228 -5.91 15.91 -5.99
C TYR A 228 -5.46 15.65 -4.54
N TYR A 229 -4.20 15.97 -4.24
CA TYR A 229 -3.62 15.74 -2.93
C TYR A 229 -4.27 16.61 -1.84
N ASP A 230 -4.72 17.79 -2.20
CA ASP A 230 -5.38 18.72 -1.27
C ASP A 230 -6.66 18.13 -0.65
N GLY A 231 -7.35 17.28 -1.39
CA GLY A 231 -8.49 16.51 -0.87
C GLY A 231 -8.11 15.32 0.01
N SER A 232 -6.86 14.86 -0.03
CA SER A 232 -6.40 13.66 0.68
C SER A 232 -5.57 13.97 1.92
N GLY A 233 -4.45 14.65 1.74
CA GLY A 233 -3.42 14.85 2.75
C GLY A 233 -2.65 13.57 3.09
N ALA A 234 -1.61 13.70 3.90
CA ALA A 234 -0.73 12.60 4.29
C ALA A 234 -1.46 11.50 5.07
N MET A 235 -2.47 11.89 5.85
CA MET A 235 -3.25 10.96 6.66
C MET A 235 -4.06 9.98 5.80
N ARG A 236 -4.82 10.47 4.82
CA ARG A 236 -5.62 9.62 3.93
C ARG A 236 -4.78 8.95 2.84
N ASP A 237 -3.72 9.64 2.34
CA ASP A 237 -2.90 9.10 1.26
C ASP A 237 -2.03 7.94 1.73
N MET A 238 -1.50 7.99 2.96
CA MET A 238 -0.51 7.04 3.45
C MET A 238 -0.90 6.35 4.75
N PHE A 239 -1.36 7.08 5.76
CA PHE A 239 -1.49 6.53 7.10
C PHE A 239 -2.68 5.58 7.23
N GLN A 240 -3.88 6.03 6.85
CA GLN A 240 -5.14 5.31 7.06
C GLN A 240 -5.17 3.96 6.32
N ASN A 241 -4.47 3.85 5.24
CA ASN A 241 -4.37 2.64 4.44
C ASN A 241 -3.01 1.95 4.64
N HIS A 242 -1.99 2.33 3.89
CA HIS A 242 -0.71 1.63 3.81
C HIS A 242 -0.01 1.42 5.15
N LEU A 243 0.13 2.48 5.97
CA LEU A 243 0.90 2.37 7.20
C LEU A 243 0.15 1.64 8.32
N LEU A 244 -1.19 1.74 8.37
CA LEU A 244 -2.00 0.93 9.27
C LEU A 244 -2.01 -0.54 8.87
N GLN A 245 -2.01 -0.87 7.57
CA GLN A 245 -1.86 -2.25 7.11
C GLN A 245 -0.48 -2.81 7.46
N VAL A 246 0.58 -2.03 7.23
CA VAL A 246 1.95 -2.42 7.63
C VAL A 246 2.04 -2.62 9.15
N LEU A 247 1.45 -1.71 9.94
CA LEU A 247 1.37 -1.85 11.40
C LEU A 247 0.67 -3.15 11.80
N ALA A 248 -0.47 -3.46 11.16
CA ALA A 248 -1.22 -4.68 11.44
C ALA A 248 -0.40 -5.95 11.10
N MET A 249 0.30 -5.97 9.97
CA MET A 249 1.20 -7.08 9.58
C MET A 249 2.38 -7.27 10.56
N VAL A 250 2.89 -6.17 11.12
CA VAL A 250 3.92 -6.21 12.18
C VAL A 250 3.35 -6.79 13.47
N ALA A 251 2.12 -6.43 13.82
CA ALA A 251 1.57 -6.67 15.16
C ALA A 251 0.67 -7.91 15.27
N MET A 252 0.27 -8.54 14.16
CA MET A 252 -0.66 -9.66 14.13
C MET A 252 -0.11 -10.91 14.86
N GLU A 253 -1.02 -11.77 15.32
CA GLU A 253 -0.68 -13.09 15.82
C GLU A 253 -0.37 -14.05 14.64
N PRO A 254 0.39 -15.13 14.87
CA PRO A 254 0.53 -16.19 13.88
C PRO A 254 -0.85 -16.79 13.56
N PRO A 255 -1.27 -16.80 12.26
CA PRO A 255 -2.52 -17.45 11.91
C PRO A 255 -2.44 -18.95 12.12
N ALA A 256 -3.56 -19.60 12.48
CA ALA A 256 -3.61 -21.05 12.68
C ALA A 256 -3.25 -21.84 11.41
N ILE A 257 -3.63 -21.30 10.27
CA ILE A 257 -3.29 -21.81 8.92
C ILE A 257 -3.04 -20.64 7.97
N ILE A 258 -2.19 -20.84 6.98
CA ILE A 258 -1.93 -19.80 5.96
C ILE A 258 -3.00 -19.89 4.87
N ASN A 259 -4.04 -19.09 5.01
CA ASN A 259 -5.05 -18.83 3.99
C ASN A 259 -5.58 -17.40 4.12
N ALA A 260 -6.31 -16.95 3.11
CA ALA A 260 -6.79 -15.57 3.02
C ALA A 260 -7.64 -15.16 4.24
N ASN A 261 -8.53 -16.00 4.72
CA ASN A 261 -9.41 -15.65 5.83
C ASN A 261 -8.64 -15.55 7.14
N SER A 262 -7.86 -16.57 7.50
CA SER A 262 -7.08 -16.58 8.75
C SER A 262 -6.08 -15.43 8.81
N MET A 263 -5.43 -15.08 7.69
CA MET A 263 -4.53 -13.93 7.62
C MET A 263 -5.26 -12.61 7.85
N ARG A 264 -6.37 -12.40 7.15
CA ARG A 264 -7.17 -11.18 7.26
C ARG A 264 -7.87 -11.05 8.60
N ASP A 265 -8.21 -12.17 9.26
CA ASP A 265 -8.75 -12.18 10.63
C ASP A 265 -7.73 -11.63 11.62
N GLU A 266 -6.46 -12.04 11.53
CA GLU A 266 -5.41 -11.54 12.42
C GLU A 266 -5.10 -10.06 12.17
N VAL A 267 -5.11 -9.60 10.90
CA VAL A 267 -4.99 -8.17 10.55
C VAL A 267 -6.13 -7.35 11.14
N ALA A 268 -7.38 -7.78 10.93
CA ALA A 268 -8.56 -7.10 11.47
C ALA A 268 -8.53 -7.04 13.01
N LYS A 269 -8.13 -8.13 13.66
CA LYS A 269 -7.97 -8.18 15.11
C LYS A 269 -7.03 -7.10 15.64
N VAL A 270 -5.89 -6.90 15.00
CA VAL A 270 -4.95 -5.81 15.39
C VAL A 270 -5.61 -4.45 15.27
N LEU A 271 -6.26 -4.17 14.15
CA LEU A 271 -6.90 -2.86 13.90
C LEU A 271 -8.04 -2.59 14.88
N HIS A 272 -8.79 -3.63 15.28
CA HIS A 272 -9.81 -3.52 16.35
C HIS A 272 -9.21 -3.31 17.74
N CYS A 273 -7.96 -3.76 17.97
CA CYS A 273 -7.26 -3.58 19.24
C CYS A 273 -6.49 -2.24 19.31
N LEU A 274 -6.47 -1.42 18.26
CA LEU A 274 -5.91 -0.07 18.35
C LEU A 274 -6.69 0.72 19.40
N ARG A 275 -5.97 1.30 20.37
CA ARG A 275 -6.60 2.11 21.42
C ARG A 275 -7.31 3.31 20.79
N PRO A 276 -8.61 3.49 21.00
CA PRO A 276 -9.34 4.63 20.46
C PRO A 276 -8.69 5.95 20.89
N LEU A 277 -8.52 6.87 19.95
CA LEU A 277 -7.93 8.17 20.23
C LEU A 277 -8.98 9.07 20.89
N THR A 278 -8.68 9.56 22.10
CA THR A 278 -9.43 10.64 22.73
C THR A 278 -8.99 12.00 22.16
N GLN A 279 -9.72 13.07 22.46
CA GLN A 279 -9.30 14.41 22.08
C GLN A 279 -7.92 14.76 22.68
N GLU A 280 -7.70 14.39 23.93
CA GLU A 280 -6.41 14.58 24.62
C GLU A 280 -5.27 13.78 23.93
N ASP A 281 -5.56 12.56 23.50
CA ASP A 281 -4.59 11.75 22.73
C ASP A 281 -4.22 12.45 21.42
N VAL A 282 -5.20 12.98 20.70
CA VAL A 282 -4.94 13.68 19.42
C VAL A 282 -4.12 14.94 19.66
N GLU A 283 -4.42 15.73 20.68
CA GLU A 283 -3.67 16.94 21.00
C GLU A 283 -2.21 16.68 21.44
N HIS A 284 -1.96 15.56 22.13
CA HIS A 284 -0.66 15.27 22.72
C HIS A 284 0.19 14.25 21.95
N ASN A 285 -0.45 13.38 21.18
CA ASN A 285 0.19 12.24 20.49
C ASN A 285 0.17 12.36 18.96
N LEU A 286 -0.39 13.45 18.38
CA LEU A 286 -0.44 13.72 16.95
C LEU A 286 0.36 14.99 16.63
N VAL A 287 1.08 14.96 15.51
CA VAL A 287 1.69 16.12 14.87
C VAL A 287 1.31 16.12 13.41
N LEU A 288 0.62 17.15 12.94
CA LEU A 288 0.35 17.41 11.54
C LEU A 288 1.27 18.52 11.05
N GLY A 289 1.80 18.41 9.84
CA GLY A 289 2.69 19.38 9.25
C GLY A 289 2.42 19.67 7.79
N GLN A 290 2.87 20.86 7.33
CA GLN A 290 2.81 21.26 5.93
C GLN A 290 4.18 21.79 5.52
N TYR A 291 4.74 21.33 4.38
CA TYR A 291 6.05 21.78 3.96
C TYR A 291 6.00 23.21 3.42
N VAL A 292 6.97 24.02 3.86
CA VAL A 292 7.31 25.31 3.28
C VAL A 292 8.50 25.17 2.34
N ALA A 293 8.81 26.20 1.57
CA ALA A 293 9.96 26.21 0.69
C ALA A 293 11.26 25.85 1.44
N GLY A 294 12.17 25.18 0.78
CA GLY A 294 13.43 24.75 1.36
C GLY A 294 14.35 24.11 0.32
N GLU A 295 15.45 23.53 0.77
CA GLU A 295 16.45 22.90 -0.09
C GLU A 295 16.36 21.37 -0.02
N VAL A 296 16.22 20.72 -1.19
CA VAL A 296 16.23 19.25 -1.35
C VAL A 296 17.27 18.89 -2.40
N ASP A 297 18.24 18.04 -2.05
CA ASP A 297 19.33 17.62 -2.96
C ASP A 297 20.07 18.80 -3.61
N SER A 298 20.28 19.91 -2.86
CA SER A 298 20.91 21.17 -3.31
C SER A 298 20.08 21.98 -4.34
N GLU A 299 18.79 21.69 -4.46
CA GLU A 299 17.86 22.46 -5.26
C GLU A 299 16.81 23.14 -4.37
N TRP A 300 16.53 24.42 -4.63
CA TRP A 300 15.47 25.14 -3.93
C TRP A 300 14.12 24.72 -4.47
N VAL A 301 13.25 24.24 -3.61
CA VAL A 301 11.91 23.76 -3.96
C VAL A 301 10.84 24.62 -3.30
N LYS A 302 9.68 24.70 -3.96
CA LYS A 302 8.50 25.44 -3.51
C LYS A 302 7.89 24.84 -2.25
N GLY A 303 7.22 25.69 -1.46
CA GLY A 303 6.32 25.28 -0.40
C GLY A 303 5.00 24.71 -0.95
N TYR A 304 4.25 24.00 -0.11
CA TYR A 304 3.01 23.35 -0.50
C TYR A 304 1.97 24.31 -1.08
N LEU A 305 1.78 25.47 -0.47
CA LEU A 305 0.83 26.50 -0.93
C LEU A 305 1.22 27.13 -2.28
N GLU A 306 2.45 26.94 -2.72
CA GLU A 306 2.97 27.42 -4.01
C GLU A 306 2.89 26.36 -5.11
N GLU A 307 2.49 25.14 -4.78
CA GLU A 307 2.35 24.03 -5.73
C GLU A 307 1.11 24.20 -6.60
N LYS A 308 1.19 23.72 -7.84
CA LYS A 308 0.12 23.85 -8.81
C LYS A 308 -1.17 23.17 -8.36
N GLY A 309 -2.27 23.92 -8.40
CA GLY A 309 -3.60 23.43 -8.06
C GLY A 309 -3.90 23.35 -6.57
N VAL A 310 -2.99 23.79 -5.71
CA VAL A 310 -3.24 23.90 -4.26
C VAL A 310 -3.91 25.25 -3.95
N PRO A 311 -5.02 25.27 -3.19
CA PRO A 311 -5.64 26.50 -2.75
C PRO A 311 -4.69 27.31 -1.84
N PRO A 312 -4.64 28.66 -1.95
CA PRO A 312 -3.65 29.50 -1.25
C PRO A 312 -3.79 29.50 0.28
N TYR A 313 -4.91 29.03 0.81
CA TYR A 313 -5.17 28.91 2.26
C TYR A 313 -5.42 27.46 2.69
N SER A 314 -4.90 26.50 1.94
CA SER A 314 -5.06 25.08 2.27
C SER A 314 -4.44 24.75 3.62
N THR A 315 -5.18 24.03 4.44
CA THR A 315 -4.74 23.44 5.71
C THR A 315 -4.45 21.95 5.60
N THR A 316 -4.28 21.44 4.39
CA THR A 316 -4.01 20.02 4.15
C THR A 316 -2.60 19.67 4.61
N GLU A 317 -2.51 18.66 5.45
CA GLU A 317 -1.24 18.17 5.96
C GLU A 317 -0.47 17.40 4.89
N THR A 318 0.82 17.68 4.79
CA THR A 318 1.78 16.96 3.95
C THR A 318 2.73 16.09 4.78
N TYR A 319 2.59 16.16 6.09
CA TYR A 319 3.31 15.39 7.09
C TYR A 319 2.38 14.99 8.24
N MET A 320 2.62 13.82 8.76
CA MET A 320 1.93 13.31 9.94
C MET A 320 2.90 12.47 10.78
N ALA A 321 2.86 12.66 12.10
CA ALA A 321 3.46 11.74 13.07
C ALA A 321 2.46 11.45 14.19
N LEU A 322 2.32 10.19 14.54
CA LEU A 322 1.39 9.71 15.57
C LEU A 322 2.09 8.70 16.48
N ARG A 323 1.87 8.83 17.79
CA ARG A 323 2.10 7.77 18.77
C ARG A 323 0.76 7.07 19.03
N CYS A 324 0.68 5.77 18.78
CA CYS A 324 -0.50 4.95 19.06
C CYS A 324 -0.13 3.70 19.85
N GLU A 325 -1.14 3.01 20.38
CA GLU A 325 -1.00 1.82 21.21
C GLU A 325 -1.98 0.74 20.78
N ILE A 326 -1.61 -0.53 20.97
CA ILE A 326 -2.45 -1.68 20.70
C ILE A 326 -2.81 -2.33 22.03
N GLU A 327 -4.09 -2.36 22.37
CA GLU A 327 -4.62 -2.90 23.62
C GLU A 327 -4.92 -4.39 23.52
N ASN A 328 -3.85 -5.19 23.46
CA ASN A 328 -3.92 -6.63 23.57
C ASN A 328 -2.77 -7.17 24.44
N TRP A 329 -2.81 -8.45 24.74
CA TRP A 329 -1.83 -9.07 25.65
C TRP A 329 -0.40 -9.05 25.10
N ARG A 330 -0.24 -9.07 23.78
CA ARG A 330 1.06 -9.03 23.12
C ARG A 330 1.71 -7.65 23.20
N TRP A 331 0.93 -6.58 23.03
CA TRP A 331 1.44 -5.24 22.77
C TRP A 331 1.13 -4.20 23.86
N ALA A 332 0.27 -4.51 24.83
CA ALA A 332 -0.09 -3.53 25.88
C ALA A 332 1.15 -2.89 26.51
N GLY A 333 1.24 -1.55 26.42
CA GLY A 333 2.34 -0.74 26.93
C GLY A 333 3.54 -0.58 25.97
N VAL A 334 3.51 -1.16 24.76
CA VAL A 334 4.49 -0.91 23.70
C VAL A 334 3.97 0.20 22.78
N PRO A 335 4.60 1.37 22.72
CA PRO A 335 4.18 2.42 21.81
C PRO A 335 4.62 2.13 20.38
N PHE A 336 3.73 2.44 19.44
CA PHE A 336 4.00 2.47 18.01
C PHE A 336 4.09 3.92 17.57
N TYR A 337 5.22 4.30 17.00
CA TYR A 337 5.46 5.61 16.42
C TYR A 337 5.38 5.50 14.90
N VAL A 338 4.41 6.17 14.30
CA VAL A 338 4.19 6.13 12.85
C VAL A 338 4.33 7.54 12.30
N ARG A 339 5.12 7.72 11.25
CA ARG A 339 5.22 9.00 10.54
C ARG A 339 5.27 8.82 9.04
N THR A 340 4.74 9.81 8.35
CA THR A 340 4.82 9.93 6.90
C THR A 340 4.88 11.38 6.50
N GLY A 341 5.45 11.67 5.33
CA GLY A 341 5.48 13.04 4.80
C GLY A 341 6.11 13.14 3.43
N LYS A 342 5.86 14.27 2.79
CA LYS A 342 6.44 14.67 1.51
C LYS A 342 7.59 15.66 1.70
N ARG A 343 8.43 15.84 0.69
CA ARG A 343 9.63 16.71 0.75
C ARG A 343 10.54 16.39 1.94
N LEU A 344 10.59 15.13 2.37
CA LEU A 344 11.52 14.65 3.38
C LEU A 344 12.91 14.38 2.76
N PRO A 345 14.00 14.30 3.57
CA PRO A 345 15.38 14.16 3.04
C PRO A 345 15.64 12.87 2.25
N ALA A 346 14.77 11.88 2.39
CA ALA A 346 14.93 10.60 1.71
C ALA A 346 13.58 10.00 1.32
N ARG A 347 13.57 9.23 0.22
CA ARG A 347 12.46 8.34 -0.10
C ARG A 347 12.72 7.00 0.56
N VAL A 348 11.96 6.65 1.61
CA VAL A 348 12.13 5.38 2.32
C VAL A 348 10.84 4.96 3.01
N THR A 349 10.53 3.67 2.95
CA THR A 349 9.57 3.06 3.87
C THR A 349 10.30 1.98 4.65
N GLU A 350 10.34 2.15 5.98
CA GLU A 350 10.98 1.18 6.87
C GLU A 350 10.22 1.00 8.18
N ILE A 351 10.41 -0.19 8.74
CA ILE A 351 9.95 -0.58 10.08
C ILE A 351 11.20 -0.77 10.93
N VAL A 352 11.21 -0.22 12.14
CA VAL A 352 12.29 -0.44 13.11
C VAL A 352 11.70 -1.01 14.39
N ILE A 353 12.13 -2.21 14.75
CA ILE A 353 11.80 -2.86 16.00
C ILE A 353 12.94 -2.60 16.98
N HIS A 354 12.67 -1.86 18.04
CA HIS A 354 13.62 -1.57 19.10
C HIS A 354 13.39 -2.56 20.25
N PHE A 355 14.41 -3.34 20.56
CA PHE A 355 14.36 -4.27 21.69
C PHE A 355 14.73 -3.55 22.98
N LYS A 356 14.17 -4.01 24.09
CA LYS A 356 14.54 -3.52 25.42
C LYS A 356 16.02 -3.73 25.69
N THR A 357 16.61 -2.81 26.42
CA THR A 357 17.99 -2.96 26.92
C THR A 357 18.10 -4.11 27.89
N THR A 358 19.32 -4.60 28.08
CA THR A 358 19.58 -5.63 29.10
C THR A 358 19.19 -5.12 30.49
N PRO A 359 18.54 -5.94 31.34
CA PRO A 359 18.05 -5.49 32.65
C PRO A 359 19.17 -5.09 33.60
N HIS A 360 20.38 -5.59 33.36
CA HIS A 360 21.58 -5.23 34.11
C HIS A 360 22.77 -5.07 33.16
N PRO A 361 23.36 -3.87 33.04
CA PRO A 361 24.50 -3.63 32.16
C PRO A 361 25.80 -4.18 32.80
N VAL A 362 26.25 -5.33 32.33
CA VAL A 362 27.48 -6.01 32.84
C VAL A 362 28.74 -5.39 32.26
N PHE A 363 28.72 -4.95 30.99
CA PHE A 363 29.93 -4.53 30.27
C PHE A 363 30.06 -3.02 30.11
N SER A 364 28.97 -2.27 30.01
CA SER A 364 28.98 -0.82 29.82
C SER A 364 27.60 -0.24 30.13
N GLN A 365 27.53 0.96 30.71
CA GLN A 365 26.27 1.71 30.85
C GLN A 365 25.71 2.15 29.49
N ASN A 366 26.54 2.18 28.45
CA ASN A 366 26.18 2.54 27.08
C ASN A 366 26.23 1.30 26.17
N ALA A 367 25.57 0.19 26.57
CA ALA A 367 25.44 -0.96 25.68
C ALA A 367 24.73 -0.56 24.39
N PRO A 368 25.21 -1.04 23.19
CA PRO A 368 24.52 -0.78 21.93
C PRO A 368 23.07 -1.27 21.94
N GLU A 369 22.18 -0.47 21.39
CA GLU A 369 20.80 -0.86 21.23
C GLU A 369 20.69 -2.06 20.27
N ASN A 370 19.82 -3.01 20.63
CA ASN A 370 19.44 -4.10 19.75
C ASN A 370 18.23 -3.67 18.94
N LYS A 371 18.35 -3.72 17.61
CA LYS A 371 17.24 -3.36 16.72
C LYS A 371 17.23 -4.16 15.44
N LEU A 372 16.01 -4.42 14.95
CA LEU A 372 15.75 -5.01 13.66
C LEU A 372 15.14 -3.94 12.75
N ILE A 373 15.77 -3.70 11.60
CA ILE A 373 15.33 -2.72 10.61
C ILE A 373 14.88 -3.49 9.38
N ILE A 374 13.62 -3.30 8.99
CA ILE A 374 13.03 -3.91 7.79
C ILE A 374 12.73 -2.78 6.81
N ARG A 375 13.49 -2.71 5.74
CA ARG A 375 13.30 -1.70 4.68
C ARG A 375 12.40 -2.26 3.59
N ILE A 376 11.23 -1.64 3.44
CA ILE A 376 10.22 -2.02 2.44
C ILE A 376 10.54 -1.40 1.07
N GLN A 377 11.09 -0.18 1.06
CA GLN A 377 11.53 0.52 -0.16
C GLN A 377 12.43 1.71 0.18
N PRO A 378 13.31 2.14 -0.76
CA PRO A 378 13.88 1.35 -1.84
C PRO A 378 14.90 0.34 -1.29
N ASP A 379 15.48 -0.49 -2.13
CA ASP A 379 16.52 -1.46 -1.73
C ASP A 379 16.05 -2.35 -0.57
N GLU A 380 15.05 -3.17 -0.86
CA GLU A 380 14.42 -4.10 0.08
C GLU A 380 15.47 -4.89 0.87
N SER A 381 15.43 -4.77 2.21
CA SER A 381 16.48 -5.34 3.06
C SER A 381 16.04 -5.54 4.50
N ILE A 382 16.73 -6.43 5.19
CA ILE A 382 16.61 -6.65 6.63
C ILE A 382 18.00 -6.43 7.24
N SER A 383 18.07 -5.61 8.29
CA SER A 383 19.31 -5.32 9.02
C SER A 383 19.11 -5.56 10.50
N MET A 384 19.90 -6.44 11.09
CA MET A 384 19.90 -6.66 12.53
C MET A 384 21.12 -5.96 13.15
N ARG A 385 20.90 -5.13 14.16
CA ARG A 385 21.97 -4.41 14.88
C ARG A 385 22.07 -4.89 16.31
N PHE A 386 23.30 -5.13 16.76
CA PHE A 386 23.61 -5.64 18.10
C PHE A 386 25.04 -5.33 18.50
N GLY A 387 25.37 -5.55 19.78
CA GLY A 387 26.69 -5.30 20.32
C GLY A 387 27.64 -6.50 20.19
N LEU A 388 28.85 -6.28 19.67
CA LEU A 388 29.95 -7.23 19.75
C LEU A 388 31.14 -6.60 20.46
N LYS A 389 31.99 -7.46 21.07
CA LYS A 389 33.22 -7.02 21.70
C LYS A 389 34.18 -6.42 20.66
N LYS A 390 34.71 -5.23 20.98
CA LYS A 390 35.77 -4.60 20.18
C LYS A 390 37.07 -5.40 20.30
N PRO A 391 37.71 -5.79 19.19
CA PRO A 391 38.97 -6.49 19.26
C PRO A 391 40.02 -5.66 20.02
N GLY A 392 40.78 -6.31 20.91
CA GLY A 392 41.93 -5.74 21.62
C GLY A 392 41.61 -4.89 22.85
N ALA A 393 40.44 -4.30 22.97
CA ALA A 393 40.06 -3.37 24.06
C ALA A 393 39.19 -4.04 25.10
N GLY A 394 39.69 -4.65 26.14
CA GLY A 394 38.93 -5.18 27.28
C GLY A 394 37.60 -5.81 26.90
N PHE A 395 36.52 -5.43 27.59
CA PHE A 395 35.11 -5.82 27.29
C PHE A 395 34.27 -4.66 26.71
N GLU A 396 34.90 -3.77 25.92
CA GLU A 396 34.19 -2.67 25.25
C GLU A 396 33.30 -3.25 24.14
N ALA A 397 31.98 -2.91 24.16
CA ALA A 397 31.03 -3.29 23.14
C ALA A 397 30.94 -2.25 22.03
N LYS A 398 30.84 -2.70 20.78
CA LYS A 398 30.62 -1.85 19.59
C LYS A 398 29.40 -2.37 18.84
N GLU A 399 28.54 -1.43 18.35
CA GLU A 399 27.43 -1.78 17.44
C GLU A 399 27.98 -2.35 16.14
N VAL A 400 27.43 -3.48 15.71
CA VAL A 400 27.64 -4.10 14.41
C VAL A 400 26.32 -4.39 13.74
N SER A 401 26.33 -4.60 12.41
CA SER A 401 25.14 -5.00 11.65
C SER A 401 25.34 -6.34 10.93
N MET A 402 24.25 -7.10 10.85
CA MET A 402 24.07 -8.19 9.90
C MET A 402 23.02 -7.72 8.90
N ASP A 403 23.43 -7.57 7.64
CA ASP A 403 22.59 -7.00 6.59
C ASP A 403 22.28 -8.07 5.55
N PHE A 404 21.01 -8.21 5.20
CA PHE A 404 20.51 -9.02 4.10
C PHE A 404 19.78 -8.14 3.12
N ARG A 405 20.02 -8.31 1.82
CA ARG A 405 19.33 -7.60 0.73
C ARG A 405 18.64 -8.60 -0.19
N TYR A 406 17.43 -8.30 -0.60
CA TYR A 406 16.69 -9.16 -1.54
C TYR A 406 17.40 -9.28 -2.90
N ALA A 407 18.07 -8.23 -3.33
CA ALA A 407 18.89 -8.26 -4.55
C ALA A 407 20.02 -9.30 -4.52
N ASP A 408 20.43 -9.77 -3.33
CA ASP A 408 21.48 -10.78 -3.16
C ASP A 408 20.93 -12.22 -3.32
N LEU A 409 19.59 -12.39 -3.35
CA LEU A 409 18.97 -13.67 -3.71
C LEU A 409 19.02 -13.85 -5.23
N ALA A 410 20.14 -14.40 -5.71
CA ALA A 410 20.39 -14.59 -7.12
C ALA A 410 19.30 -15.43 -7.82
N GLY A 411 18.80 -14.94 -8.95
CA GLY A 411 17.92 -15.66 -9.88
C GLY A 411 16.42 -15.53 -9.65
N ALA A 412 15.96 -14.78 -8.66
CA ALA A 412 14.52 -14.51 -8.48
C ALA A 412 14.12 -13.26 -9.28
N THR A 413 13.23 -13.44 -10.26
CA THR A 413 12.50 -12.29 -10.85
C THR A 413 11.50 -11.81 -9.81
N VAL A 414 11.79 -10.68 -9.17
CA VAL A 414 10.89 -10.05 -8.19
C VAL A 414 9.70 -9.47 -8.96
N MET A 415 8.50 -9.96 -8.70
CA MET A 415 7.28 -9.39 -9.26
C MET A 415 7.03 -8.00 -8.66
N THR A 416 6.53 -7.09 -9.47
CA THR A 416 6.02 -5.82 -8.95
C THR A 416 4.73 -6.07 -8.14
N ALA A 417 4.38 -5.12 -7.26
CA ALA A 417 3.16 -5.24 -6.46
C ALA A 417 1.89 -5.43 -7.31
N TYR A 418 1.81 -4.76 -8.47
CA TYR A 418 0.66 -4.92 -9.38
C TYR A 418 0.64 -6.27 -10.08
N GLU A 419 1.77 -6.80 -10.52
CA GLU A 419 1.87 -8.15 -11.07
C GLU A 419 1.41 -9.19 -10.05
N ARG A 420 1.87 -9.05 -8.81
CA ARG A 420 1.51 -9.96 -7.72
C ARG A 420 0.02 -9.91 -7.42
N LEU A 421 -0.55 -8.72 -7.18
CA LEU A 421 -1.96 -8.57 -6.83
C LEU A 421 -2.90 -8.99 -7.97
N LEU A 422 -2.58 -8.69 -9.23
CA LEU A 422 -3.36 -9.17 -10.37
C LEU A 422 -3.34 -10.70 -10.45
N LEU A 423 -2.17 -11.33 -10.28
CA LEU A 423 -2.04 -12.78 -10.30
C LEU A 423 -2.82 -13.44 -9.14
N ASP A 424 -2.74 -12.88 -7.93
CA ASP A 424 -3.44 -13.40 -6.76
C ASP A 424 -4.96 -13.26 -6.93
N ALA A 425 -5.45 -12.13 -7.44
CA ALA A 425 -6.88 -11.96 -7.74
C ALA A 425 -7.37 -12.98 -8.79
N MET A 426 -6.61 -13.20 -9.85
CA MET A 426 -6.94 -14.25 -10.87
C MET A 426 -6.95 -15.66 -10.29
N LYS A 427 -6.16 -15.94 -9.24
CA LYS A 427 -6.14 -17.23 -8.55
C LYS A 427 -7.17 -17.36 -7.43
N GLY A 428 -7.88 -16.29 -7.08
CA GLY A 428 -8.78 -16.27 -5.94
C GLY A 428 -8.10 -16.16 -4.58
N ASP A 429 -6.81 -15.79 -4.56
CA ASP A 429 -6.08 -15.59 -3.32
C ASP A 429 -6.25 -14.15 -2.82
N ALA A 430 -7.12 -13.97 -1.83
CA ALA A 430 -7.38 -12.66 -1.23
C ALA A 430 -6.48 -12.33 -0.02
N THR A 431 -5.41 -13.09 0.22
CA THR A 431 -4.50 -12.93 1.39
C THR A 431 -3.91 -11.51 1.50
N LEU A 432 -3.59 -10.88 0.37
CA LEU A 432 -2.95 -9.57 0.30
C LEU A 432 -3.93 -8.42 -0.02
N PHE A 433 -5.23 -8.66 0.18
CA PHE A 433 -6.27 -7.65 -0.07
C PHE A 433 -6.97 -7.27 1.24
N ALA A 434 -7.25 -5.97 1.37
CA ALA A 434 -7.93 -5.47 2.55
C ALA A 434 -9.39 -5.96 2.61
N ARG A 435 -9.80 -6.46 3.78
CA ARG A 435 -11.17 -6.89 4.03
C ARG A 435 -11.97 -5.72 4.63
N THR A 436 -13.27 -5.69 4.39
CA THR A 436 -14.19 -4.63 4.83
C THR A 436 -14.06 -4.28 6.31
N ASP A 437 -14.00 -5.27 7.19
CA ASP A 437 -13.89 -5.05 8.64
C ASP A 437 -12.59 -4.34 9.04
N ALA A 438 -11.48 -4.69 8.41
CA ALA A 438 -10.19 -4.03 8.59
C ALA A 438 -10.23 -2.57 8.09
N VAL A 439 -10.85 -2.32 6.93
CA VAL A 439 -11.04 -0.95 6.40
C VAL A 439 -11.87 -0.10 7.34
N HIS A 440 -13.00 -0.64 7.85
CA HIS A 440 -13.86 0.07 8.80
C HIS A 440 -13.15 0.34 10.14
N ALA A 441 -12.40 -0.65 10.68
CA ALA A 441 -11.63 -0.46 11.89
C ALA A 441 -10.56 0.62 11.73
N ALA A 442 -9.86 0.65 10.59
CA ALA A 442 -8.88 1.68 10.26
C ALA A 442 -9.53 3.08 10.18
N TRP A 443 -10.67 3.23 9.51
CA TRP A 443 -11.40 4.50 9.47
C TRP A 443 -11.92 4.94 10.85
N LYS A 444 -12.45 4.02 11.63
CA LYS A 444 -12.89 4.31 13.00
C LYS A 444 -11.75 4.84 13.86
N PHE A 445 -10.56 4.25 13.72
CA PHE A 445 -9.38 4.68 14.45
C PHE A 445 -8.93 6.09 14.06
N VAL A 446 -8.97 6.47 12.78
CA VAL A 446 -8.51 7.78 12.32
C VAL A 446 -9.58 8.88 12.37
N GLN A 447 -10.86 8.53 12.56
CA GLN A 447 -11.95 9.52 12.58
C GLN A 447 -11.73 10.67 13.57
N PRO A 448 -11.25 10.47 14.82
CA PRO A 448 -10.93 11.57 15.74
C PRO A 448 -9.88 12.54 15.21
N ILE A 449 -8.94 12.06 14.37
CA ILE A 449 -7.93 12.95 13.72
C ILE A 449 -8.61 13.85 12.67
N LEU A 450 -9.54 13.28 11.90
CA LEU A 450 -10.33 14.07 10.92
C LEU A 450 -11.18 15.12 11.61
N ASP A 451 -11.83 14.76 12.70
CA ASP A 451 -12.67 15.65 13.48
C ASP A 451 -11.84 16.80 14.10
N TYR A 452 -10.66 16.48 14.62
CA TYR A 452 -9.70 17.49 15.11
C TYR A 452 -9.27 18.47 14.01
N LYS A 453 -8.93 17.96 12.81
CA LYS A 453 -8.61 18.82 11.65
C LYS A 453 -9.78 19.74 11.27
N ALA A 454 -11.00 19.20 11.20
CA ALA A 454 -12.20 19.96 10.85
C ALA A 454 -12.49 21.09 11.85
N GLN A 455 -12.06 20.94 13.10
CA GLN A 455 -12.16 21.95 14.16
C GLN A 455 -11.01 22.97 14.17
N GLY A 456 -10.14 22.98 13.15
CA GLY A 456 -9.00 23.88 13.07
C GLY A 456 -7.78 23.39 13.87
N GLY A 457 -7.58 22.09 13.92
CA GLY A 457 -6.46 21.44 14.59
C GLY A 457 -5.09 22.02 14.17
N ARG A 458 -4.13 21.95 15.06
CA ARG A 458 -2.82 22.60 14.88
C ARG A 458 -2.05 21.98 13.72
N LEU A 459 -1.62 22.82 12.78
CA LEU A 459 -0.75 22.49 11.66
C LEU A 459 0.59 23.19 11.85
N TYR A 460 1.71 22.46 11.73
CA TYR A 460 3.06 22.97 11.89
C TYR A 460 3.75 23.12 10.53
N ASP A 461 4.49 24.18 10.34
CA ASP A 461 5.37 24.30 9.19
C ASP A 461 6.63 23.43 9.36
N TYR A 462 7.16 22.91 8.25
CA TYR A 462 8.50 22.34 8.18
C TYR A 462 9.16 22.66 6.84
N GLU A 463 10.46 22.95 6.87
CA GLU A 463 11.21 23.20 5.64
C GLU A 463 11.33 21.93 4.81
N ALA A 464 11.13 22.03 3.49
CA ALA A 464 11.42 20.98 2.56
C ALA A 464 12.87 20.50 2.72
N GLY A 465 13.11 19.19 2.63
CA GLY A 465 14.43 18.58 2.89
C GLY A 465 14.73 18.27 4.36
N THR A 466 13.82 18.61 5.29
CA THR A 466 13.95 18.23 6.71
C THR A 466 13.10 17.00 7.05
N TRP A 467 13.33 16.39 8.23
CA TRP A 467 12.56 15.20 8.69
C TRP A 467 11.20 15.56 9.29
N GLY A 468 10.63 16.69 8.92
CA GLY A 468 9.34 17.16 9.38
C GLY A 468 9.45 18.20 10.50
N PRO A 469 8.31 18.60 11.10
CA PRO A 469 8.27 19.62 12.14
C PRO A 469 9.07 19.19 13.39
N THR A 470 9.74 20.14 14.05
CA THR A 470 10.42 19.89 15.35
C THR A 470 9.47 19.37 16.43
N ALA A 471 8.17 19.63 16.30
CA ALA A 471 7.14 19.05 17.17
C ALA A 471 7.12 17.51 17.10
N ALA A 472 7.45 16.89 15.95
CA ALA A 472 7.53 15.45 15.81
C ALA A 472 8.74 14.86 16.58
N ASP A 473 9.86 15.55 16.61
CA ASP A 473 11.00 15.14 17.46
C ASP A 473 10.63 15.24 18.95
N LYS A 474 9.90 16.29 19.33
CA LYS A 474 9.41 16.45 20.72
C LYS A 474 8.41 15.38 21.11
N LEU A 475 7.58 14.92 20.17
CA LEU A 475 6.60 13.85 20.40
C LEU A 475 7.27 12.57 20.92
N ILE A 476 8.28 12.08 20.21
CA ILE A 476 8.99 10.84 20.61
C ILE A 476 9.92 11.06 21.80
N ALA A 477 10.50 12.27 21.94
CA ALA A 477 11.41 12.63 23.02
C ALA A 477 10.73 12.69 24.39
N LYS A 478 9.40 12.88 24.48
CA LYS A 478 8.63 12.78 25.74
C LYS A 478 8.87 11.45 26.48
N SER A 479 9.21 10.40 25.76
CA SER A 479 9.50 9.06 26.31
C SER A 479 10.99 8.73 26.31
N GLY A 480 11.87 9.72 26.16
CA GLY A 480 13.33 9.53 26.13
C GLY A 480 13.85 8.86 24.86
N ARG A 481 13.05 8.79 23.78
CA ARG A 481 13.37 8.13 22.52
C ARG A 481 13.66 9.15 21.42
N VAL A 482 14.25 8.69 20.32
CA VAL A 482 14.55 9.53 19.16
C VAL A 482 14.15 8.81 17.87
N TRP A 483 13.64 9.57 16.89
CA TRP A 483 13.38 9.03 15.58
C TRP A 483 14.65 8.55 14.89
N ARG A 484 14.60 7.34 14.35
CA ARG A 484 15.61 6.94 13.38
C ARG A 484 15.52 7.84 12.15
N ARG A 485 16.67 8.37 11.73
CA ARG A 485 16.83 9.14 10.48
C ARG A 485 17.57 8.27 9.47
N PRO A 486 16.86 7.55 8.57
CA PRO A 486 17.51 6.71 7.57
C PRO A 486 18.36 7.59 6.65
N SER A 487 19.63 7.20 6.44
CA SER A 487 20.45 7.79 5.39
C SER A 487 19.79 7.47 4.03
N GLY A 488 19.67 8.48 3.17
CA GLY A 488 19.17 8.32 1.80
C GLY A 488 19.87 7.18 1.08
N VAL A 489 19.28 6.71 -0.01
CA VAL A 489 19.86 5.71 -0.90
C VAL A 489 21.33 6.06 -1.15
N MET A 490 22.25 5.18 -0.78
CA MET A 490 23.64 5.33 -1.20
C MET A 490 23.64 5.41 -2.73
N LYS A 491 23.97 6.58 -3.28
CA LYS A 491 24.25 6.71 -4.71
C LYS A 491 25.21 5.57 -5.03
N LYS A 492 24.83 4.67 -5.94
CA LYS A 492 25.77 3.73 -6.52
C LYS A 492 26.96 4.56 -6.98
N LYS A 493 28.12 4.37 -6.36
CA LYS A 493 29.37 4.76 -7.00
C LYS A 493 29.44 3.94 -8.28
N VAL A 494 29.33 4.62 -9.43
CA VAL A 494 29.59 4.08 -10.75
C VAL A 494 31.03 3.61 -10.80
#